data_e02a52be6468b4b1da1b21aef7621ea5
#
_entry.id   e02a52be6468b4b1da1b21aef7621ea5
#
_cell.length_a   1.000
_cell.length_b   1.000
_cell.length_c   1.000
_cell.angle_alpha   90.00
_cell.angle_beta   90.00
_cell.angle_gamma   90.00
#
_symmetry.space_group_name_H-M   'P 1'
#
loop_
_entity.id
_entity.type
_entity.pdbx_description
1 polymer ?
#
loop_
_entity_poly.entity_id
_entity_poly.type
_entity_poly.pdbx_seq_one_letter_code
_entity_poly.pdbx_strand_id
1 'polypeptide(L)'
;VGVGIGTELALNGTAAHAVSHILYKALLFMSMGAVLYQVGTIKASELGGLFKSMPYTAGLCIIGCASISAFPLFIGFISKSLIITAVAEQGYWVVWLVLLFASAGVIQYSAMKIPYFTFFQKNPELKTNEAPTNMLIAMGIVAFLCIAIGVYPKPLYTLLPYQLDYSPYTTTHIVTQIQLLLFSALAFFLLIRTGIYPAMIRATNLDFDWIYRRLLPMLIAGFRKLVTLIDRLIRDAFLSS
;
A
#
# COMPACT_ATOMS: atom_id res chain seq x y z
N VAL A 1 -2.01 13.38 9.96
CA VAL A 1 -3.04 13.35 11.01
C VAL A 1 -2.38 13.34 12.39
N GLY A 2 -1.62 12.32 12.79
CA GLY A 2 -1.06 12.23 14.14
C GLY A 2 -0.24 13.44 14.58
N VAL A 3 0.66 13.95 13.74
CA VAL A 3 1.41 15.19 14.02
C VAL A 3 0.47 16.40 14.16
N GLY A 4 -0.58 16.47 13.32
CA GLY A 4 -1.54 17.58 13.38
C GLY A 4 -2.45 17.58 14.61
N ILE A 5 -2.60 16.44 15.31
CA ILE A 5 -3.31 16.34 16.58
C ILE A 5 -2.45 16.88 17.72
N GLY A 6 -1.15 16.59 17.71
CA GLY A 6 -0.17 17.16 18.64
C GLY A 6 -0.15 16.59 20.06
N THR A 7 -1.01 15.61 20.39
CA THR A 7 -0.95 14.94 21.71
C THR A 7 0.21 13.95 21.78
N GLU A 8 0.72 13.68 22.98
CA GLU A 8 1.79 12.71 23.21
C GLU A 8 1.45 11.33 22.64
N LEU A 9 0.20 10.86 22.85
CA LEU A 9 -0.28 9.59 22.30
C LEU A 9 -0.29 9.61 20.77
N ALA A 10 -0.70 10.72 20.14
CA ALA A 10 -0.72 10.85 18.69
C ALA A 10 0.69 10.91 18.09
N LEU A 11 1.63 11.59 18.74
CA LEU A 11 3.02 11.67 18.32
C LEU A 11 3.72 10.31 18.47
N ASN A 12 3.51 9.62 19.58
CA ASN A 12 3.96 8.24 19.79
C ASN A 12 3.40 7.30 18.73
N GLY A 13 2.08 7.38 18.47
CA GLY A 13 1.43 6.60 17.42
C GLY A 13 2.00 6.87 16.04
N THR A 14 2.34 8.12 15.73
CA THR A 14 2.94 8.50 14.45
C THR A 14 4.34 7.93 14.29
N ALA A 15 5.19 8.04 15.32
CA ALA A 15 6.54 7.47 15.33
C ALA A 15 6.49 5.93 15.22
N ALA A 16 5.63 5.28 16.02
CA ALA A 16 5.40 3.84 15.96
C ALA A 16 4.90 3.40 14.57
N HIS A 17 4.01 4.19 13.94
CA HIS A 17 3.49 3.87 12.63
C HIS A 17 4.54 4.03 11.52
N ALA A 18 5.43 5.01 11.62
CA ALA A 18 6.53 5.16 10.67
C ALA A 18 7.45 3.94 10.69
N VAL A 19 7.86 3.46 11.86
CA VAL A 19 8.67 2.24 12.01
C VAL A 19 7.92 1.01 11.49
N SER A 20 6.66 0.84 11.90
CA SER A 20 5.82 -0.26 11.45
C SER A 20 5.66 -0.27 9.94
N HIS A 21 5.40 0.90 9.35
CA HIS A 21 5.19 1.08 7.93
C HIS A 21 6.43 0.67 7.12
N ILE A 22 7.62 1.04 7.57
CA ILE A 22 8.88 0.64 6.93
C ILE A 22 8.98 -0.88 6.88
N LEU A 23 8.74 -1.57 8.00
CA LEU A 23 8.88 -3.03 8.09
C LEU A 23 7.90 -3.76 7.17
N TYR A 24 6.59 -3.55 7.32
CA TYR A 24 5.64 -4.31 6.50
C TYR A 24 5.66 -3.89 5.02
N LYS A 25 5.98 -2.63 4.70
CA LYS A 25 6.18 -2.22 3.31
C LYS A 25 7.41 -2.85 2.70
N ALA A 26 8.55 -2.87 3.42
CA ALA A 26 9.74 -3.56 2.96
C ALA A 26 9.44 -5.04 2.66
N LEU A 27 8.70 -5.73 3.54
CA LEU A 27 8.32 -7.12 3.32
C LEU A 27 7.46 -7.31 2.06
N LEU A 28 6.47 -6.45 1.84
CA LEU A 28 5.64 -6.49 0.64
C LEU A 28 6.44 -6.19 -0.63
N PHE A 29 7.31 -5.18 -0.59
CA PHE A 29 8.18 -4.85 -1.73
C PHE A 29 9.18 -5.97 -2.04
N MET A 30 9.79 -6.56 -1.02
CA MET A 30 10.70 -7.71 -1.22
C MET A 30 9.95 -8.92 -1.78
N SER A 31 8.72 -9.19 -1.34
CA SER A 31 7.91 -10.28 -1.86
C SER A 31 7.58 -10.07 -3.34
N MET A 32 7.16 -8.86 -3.73
CA MET A 32 6.91 -8.54 -5.14
C MET A 32 8.21 -8.44 -5.95
N GLY A 33 9.33 -8.03 -5.33
CA GLY A 33 10.66 -8.08 -5.92
C GLY A 33 11.12 -9.51 -6.23
N ALA A 34 10.82 -10.46 -5.34
CA ALA A 34 11.06 -11.87 -5.56
C ALA A 34 10.22 -12.42 -6.73
N VAL A 35 8.96 -12.02 -6.83
CA VAL A 35 8.11 -12.35 -7.99
C VAL A 35 8.67 -11.75 -9.26
N LEU A 36 9.08 -10.48 -9.26
CA LEU A 36 9.71 -9.84 -10.41
C LEU A 36 10.97 -10.55 -10.86
N TYR A 37 11.82 -10.96 -9.91
CA TYR A 37 13.06 -11.68 -10.19
C TYR A 37 12.81 -13.03 -10.88
N GLN A 38 11.79 -13.75 -10.44
CA GLN A 38 11.50 -15.11 -10.94
C GLN A 38 10.61 -15.10 -12.21
N VAL A 39 9.72 -14.14 -12.35
CA VAL A 39 8.69 -14.13 -13.42
C VAL A 39 9.00 -13.07 -14.48
N GLY A 40 9.79 -12.03 -14.15
CA GLY A 40 10.09 -10.91 -15.05
C GLY A 40 9.02 -9.82 -15.12
N THR A 41 7.88 -9.98 -14.43
CA THR A 41 6.80 -8.99 -14.39
C THR A 41 6.14 -8.94 -13.01
N ILE A 42 5.57 -7.78 -12.67
CA ILE A 42 4.72 -7.58 -11.48
C ILE A 42 3.32 -7.11 -11.84
N LYS A 43 2.98 -7.11 -13.12
CA LYS A 43 1.65 -6.68 -13.57
C LYS A 43 0.61 -7.71 -13.18
N ALA A 44 -0.38 -7.31 -12.38
CA ALA A 44 -1.45 -8.18 -11.91
C ALA A 44 -2.25 -8.85 -13.05
N SER A 45 -2.31 -8.22 -14.24
CA SER A 45 -2.93 -8.80 -15.44
C SER A 45 -2.13 -9.95 -16.09
N GLU A 46 -0.89 -10.14 -15.70
CA GLU A 46 0.04 -11.13 -16.27
C GLU A 46 0.41 -12.20 -15.22
N LEU A 47 0.05 -11.99 -13.94
CA LEU A 47 0.35 -12.87 -12.82
C LEU A 47 -0.80 -13.84 -12.53
N GLY A 48 -0.56 -14.75 -11.60
CA GLY A 48 -1.54 -15.69 -11.03
C GLY A 48 -0.97 -17.09 -10.83
N GLY A 49 -1.55 -17.84 -9.89
CA GLY A 49 -1.23 -19.25 -9.67
C GLY A 49 0.12 -19.53 -9.00
N LEU A 50 0.86 -18.49 -8.58
CA LEU A 50 2.21 -18.63 -8.05
C LEU A 50 2.29 -19.29 -6.67
N PHE A 51 1.15 -19.47 -5.97
CA PHE A 51 1.14 -20.12 -4.66
C PHE A 51 1.78 -21.51 -4.65
N LYS A 52 1.64 -22.27 -5.74
CA LYS A 52 2.19 -23.63 -5.84
C LYS A 52 3.68 -23.65 -6.11
N SER A 53 4.21 -22.68 -6.83
CA SER A 53 5.60 -22.60 -7.24
C SER A 53 6.46 -21.73 -6.29
N MET A 54 5.82 -20.75 -5.60
CA MET A 54 6.48 -19.83 -4.66
C MET A 54 5.76 -19.81 -3.30
N PRO A 55 5.62 -20.95 -2.59
CA PRO A 55 4.84 -21.02 -1.37
C PRO A 55 5.45 -20.22 -0.21
N TYR A 56 6.78 -20.19 -0.08
CA TYR A 56 7.46 -19.40 0.97
C TYR A 56 7.32 -17.91 0.73
N THR A 57 7.54 -17.45 -0.51
CA THR A 57 7.32 -16.06 -0.89
C THR A 57 5.86 -15.65 -0.67
N ALA A 58 4.90 -16.50 -1.01
CA ALA A 58 3.47 -16.25 -0.78
C ALA A 58 3.15 -16.13 0.72
N GLY A 59 3.66 -17.04 1.56
CA GLY A 59 3.48 -17.00 3.00
C GLY A 59 4.04 -15.71 3.63
N LEU A 60 5.26 -15.32 3.25
CA LEU A 60 5.89 -14.08 3.72
C LEU A 60 5.14 -12.83 3.23
N CYS A 61 4.63 -12.83 2.00
CA CYS A 61 3.76 -11.78 1.49
C CYS A 61 2.47 -11.66 2.32
N ILE A 62 1.83 -12.78 2.68
CA ILE A 62 0.63 -12.80 3.52
C ILE A 62 0.91 -12.20 4.91
N ILE A 63 2.07 -12.47 5.52
CA ILE A 63 2.50 -11.83 6.77
C ILE A 63 2.59 -10.30 6.61
N GLY A 64 3.17 -9.82 5.51
CA GLY A 64 3.20 -8.39 5.17
C GLY A 64 1.79 -7.81 5.00
N CYS A 65 0.90 -8.54 4.33
CA CYS A 65 -0.51 -8.17 4.14
C CYS A 65 -1.29 -8.11 5.47
N ALA A 66 -1.08 -9.07 6.36
CA ALA A 66 -1.67 -9.09 7.70
C ALA A 66 -1.15 -7.89 8.52
N SER A 67 0.14 -7.59 8.42
CA SER A 67 0.76 -6.47 9.12
C SER A 67 0.21 -5.12 8.66
N ILE A 68 0.11 -4.86 7.35
CA ILE A 68 -0.41 -3.59 6.81
C ILE A 68 -1.91 -3.43 7.09
N SER A 69 -2.67 -4.51 7.15
CA SER A 69 -4.09 -4.48 7.47
C SER A 69 -4.40 -4.33 8.96
N ALA A 70 -3.36 -4.27 9.80
CA ALA A 70 -3.49 -4.22 11.25
C ALA A 70 -4.22 -5.44 11.83
N PHE A 71 -3.90 -6.65 11.33
CA PHE A 71 -4.39 -7.86 11.93
C PHE A 71 -3.80 -7.98 13.35
N PRO A 72 -4.59 -8.37 14.38
CA PRO A 72 -4.06 -8.61 15.73
C PRO A 72 -2.83 -9.51 15.69
N LEU A 73 -1.89 -9.31 16.61
CA LEU A 73 -0.57 -9.97 16.71
C LEU A 73 0.48 -9.46 15.70
N PHE A 74 0.16 -8.51 14.84
CA PHE A 74 1.13 -7.89 13.93
C PHE A 74 1.39 -6.43 14.28
N ILE A 75 2.58 -5.95 13.92
CA ILE A 75 3.05 -4.60 14.26
C ILE A 75 2.10 -3.48 13.81
N GLY A 76 1.41 -3.64 12.68
CA GLY A 76 0.45 -2.66 12.17
C GLY A 76 -0.75 -2.45 13.08
N PHE A 77 -1.17 -3.46 13.84
CA PHE A 77 -2.22 -3.35 14.84
C PHE A 77 -1.83 -2.41 15.97
N ILE A 78 -0.59 -2.51 16.47
CA ILE A 78 -0.07 -1.67 17.55
C ILE A 78 -0.09 -0.20 17.16
N SER A 79 0.51 0.13 16.02
CA SER A 79 0.69 1.51 15.59
C SER A 79 -0.61 2.19 15.17
N LYS A 80 -1.52 1.46 14.51
CA LYS A 80 -2.82 2.00 14.11
C LYS A 80 -3.74 2.21 15.30
N SER A 81 -3.75 1.30 16.28
CA SER A 81 -4.56 1.48 17.49
C SER A 81 -4.18 2.74 18.26
N LEU A 82 -2.88 3.05 18.40
CA LEU A 82 -2.40 4.27 19.03
C LEU A 82 -2.96 5.53 18.34
N ILE A 83 -2.89 5.60 17.01
CA ILE A 83 -3.37 6.77 16.27
C ILE A 83 -4.89 6.90 16.35
N ILE A 84 -5.63 5.80 16.17
CA ILE A 84 -7.09 5.80 16.18
C ILE A 84 -7.62 6.17 17.57
N THR A 85 -6.99 5.66 18.63
CA THR A 85 -7.33 6.02 20.02
C THR A 85 -7.06 7.50 20.28
N ALA A 86 -5.89 8.01 19.89
CA ALA A 86 -5.56 9.43 20.07
C ALA A 86 -6.57 10.37 19.37
N VAL A 87 -7.05 10.01 18.19
CA VAL A 87 -8.08 10.76 17.45
C VAL A 87 -9.43 10.70 18.17
N ALA A 88 -9.81 9.53 18.69
CA ALA A 88 -11.07 9.33 19.42
C ALA A 88 -11.10 10.12 20.73
N GLU A 89 -10.01 10.11 21.52
CA GLU A 89 -9.89 10.82 22.78
C GLU A 89 -10.01 12.35 22.60
N GLN A 90 -9.59 12.87 21.46
CA GLN A 90 -9.75 14.30 21.13
C GLN A 90 -11.14 14.65 20.57
N GLY A 91 -12.04 13.68 20.45
CA GLY A 91 -13.40 13.89 19.93
C GLY A 91 -13.48 14.23 18.44
N TYR A 92 -12.42 14.00 17.66
CA TYR A 92 -12.38 14.26 16.21
C TYR A 92 -13.09 13.13 15.42
N TRP A 93 -14.38 12.95 15.65
CA TRP A 93 -15.18 11.83 15.11
C TRP A 93 -15.17 11.73 13.59
N VAL A 94 -15.16 12.85 12.88
CA VAL A 94 -15.08 12.85 11.41
C VAL A 94 -13.73 12.30 10.95
N VAL A 95 -12.64 12.76 11.57
CA VAL A 95 -11.29 12.28 11.24
C VAL A 95 -11.14 10.79 11.58
N TRP A 96 -11.70 10.37 12.72
CA TRP A 96 -11.74 8.98 13.14
C TRP A 96 -12.45 8.09 12.11
N LEU A 97 -13.63 8.50 11.64
CA LEU A 97 -14.40 7.79 10.62
C LEU A 97 -13.64 7.69 9.29
N VAL A 98 -13.04 8.82 8.85
CA VAL A 98 -12.22 8.85 7.62
C VAL A 98 -11.03 7.90 7.71
N LEU A 99 -10.36 7.82 8.87
CA LEU A 99 -9.24 6.89 9.09
C LEU A 99 -9.68 5.43 9.08
N LEU A 100 -10.85 5.11 9.65
CA LEU A 100 -11.41 3.75 9.57
C LEU A 100 -11.74 3.37 8.12
N PHE A 101 -12.38 4.28 7.38
CA PHE A 101 -12.69 4.05 5.98
C PHE A 101 -11.42 3.88 5.12
N ALA A 102 -10.42 4.73 5.33
CA ALA A 102 -9.12 4.60 4.67
C ALA A 102 -8.44 3.27 5.02
N SER A 103 -8.56 2.81 6.28
CA SER A 103 -8.02 1.51 6.69
C SER A 103 -8.71 0.35 5.97
N ALA A 104 -10.03 0.39 5.79
CA ALA A 104 -10.77 -0.58 5.00
C ALA A 104 -10.31 -0.61 3.53
N GLY A 105 -10.07 0.57 2.93
CA GLY A 105 -9.52 0.70 1.58
C GLY A 105 -8.12 0.07 1.44
N VAL A 106 -7.26 0.26 2.44
CA VAL A 106 -5.93 -0.37 2.47
C VAL A 106 -6.02 -1.90 2.55
N ILE A 107 -6.97 -2.43 3.32
CA ILE A 107 -7.19 -3.88 3.42
C ILE A 107 -7.55 -4.45 2.04
N GLN A 108 -8.49 -3.83 1.34
CA GLN A 108 -8.91 -4.30 0.02
C GLN A 108 -7.79 -4.15 -1.02
N TYR A 109 -7.14 -3.00 -1.08
CA TYR A 109 -6.17 -2.69 -2.13
C TYR A 109 -4.83 -3.40 -1.92
N SER A 110 -4.26 -3.36 -0.72
CA SER A 110 -2.93 -3.91 -0.46
C SER A 110 -2.99 -5.35 0.06
N ALA A 111 -3.84 -5.62 1.06
CA ALA A 111 -3.81 -6.91 1.73
C ALA A 111 -4.56 -8.02 0.99
N MET A 112 -5.62 -7.70 0.23
CA MET A 112 -6.39 -8.69 -0.52
C MET A 112 -5.97 -8.76 -1.97
N LYS A 113 -5.86 -7.61 -2.65
CA LYS A 113 -5.59 -7.54 -4.08
C LYS A 113 -4.21 -8.13 -4.44
N ILE A 114 -3.16 -7.76 -3.70
CA ILE A 114 -1.80 -8.22 -4.01
C ILE A 114 -1.70 -9.75 -3.95
N PRO A 115 -2.00 -10.44 -2.83
CA PRO A 115 -1.88 -11.89 -2.79
C PRO A 115 -2.87 -12.59 -3.72
N TYR A 116 -4.09 -12.08 -3.86
CA TYR A 116 -5.09 -12.72 -4.72
C TYR A 116 -4.63 -12.77 -6.18
N PHE A 117 -4.29 -11.64 -6.78
CA PHE A 117 -3.92 -11.60 -8.19
C PHE A 117 -2.52 -12.20 -8.46
N THR A 118 -1.62 -12.17 -7.49
CA THR A 118 -0.27 -12.72 -7.68
C THR A 118 -0.23 -14.22 -7.45
N PHE A 119 -0.81 -14.70 -6.37
CA PHE A 119 -0.62 -16.08 -5.93
C PHE A 119 -1.82 -16.98 -6.13
N PHE A 120 -3.05 -16.45 -5.99
CA PHE A 120 -4.27 -17.28 -5.93
C PHE A 120 -5.13 -17.25 -7.19
N GLN A 121 -5.08 -16.21 -8.01
CA GLN A 121 -5.81 -16.15 -9.27
C GLN A 121 -5.32 -17.26 -10.19
N LYS A 122 -6.23 -17.90 -10.93
CA LYS A 122 -5.89 -18.97 -11.84
C LYS A 122 -5.13 -18.44 -13.07
N ASN A 123 -3.88 -18.82 -13.21
CA ASN A 123 -3.08 -18.68 -14.42
C ASN A 123 -2.27 -19.98 -14.61
N PRO A 124 -2.80 -20.99 -15.35
CA PRO A 124 -2.17 -22.30 -15.45
C PRO A 124 -0.87 -22.31 -16.25
N GLU A 125 -0.60 -21.28 -17.04
CA GLU A 125 0.58 -21.19 -17.90
C GLU A 125 1.82 -20.69 -17.14
N LEU A 126 1.63 -20.02 -16.01
CA LEU A 126 2.72 -19.40 -15.25
C LEU A 126 3.33 -20.41 -14.28
N LYS A 127 4.47 -20.97 -14.65
CA LYS A 127 5.29 -21.83 -13.79
C LYS A 127 6.65 -21.19 -13.56
N THR A 128 7.12 -21.19 -12.33
CA THR A 128 8.41 -20.63 -11.94
C THR A 128 8.98 -21.40 -10.75
N ASN A 129 10.19 -21.06 -10.32
CA ASN A 129 10.81 -21.59 -9.12
C ASN A 129 10.58 -20.64 -7.93
N GLU A 130 10.85 -21.16 -6.72
CA GLU A 130 10.84 -20.31 -5.52
C GLU A 130 11.99 -19.28 -5.57
N ALA A 131 11.82 -18.19 -4.80
CA ALA A 131 12.85 -17.17 -4.69
C ALA A 131 14.17 -17.70 -4.12
N PRO A 132 15.31 -17.11 -4.48
CA PRO A 132 16.61 -17.49 -3.90
C PRO A 132 16.63 -17.42 -2.38
N THR A 133 17.36 -18.32 -1.74
CA THR A 133 17.40 -18.48 -0.28
C THR A 133 17.78 -17.18 0.46
N ASN A 134 18.71 -16.40 -0.09
CA ASN A 134 19.10 -15.11 0.48
C ASN A 134 17.93 -14.11 0.53
N MET A 135 17.08 -14.08 -0.50
CA MET A 135 15.86 -13.24 -0.51
C MET A 135 14.85 -13.75 0.52
N LEU A 136 14.65 -15.07 0.63
CA LEU A 136 13.75 -15.67 1.62
C LEU A 136 14.21 -15.38 3.05
N ILE A 137 15.52 -15.44 3.33
CA ILE A 137 16.08 -15.11 4.65
C ILE A 137 15.82 -13.64 4.97
N ALA A 138 16.08 -12.72 4.05
CA ALA A 138 15.83 -11.28 4.25
C ALA A 138 14.35 -11.02 4.56
N MET A 139 13.44 -11.58 3.78
CA MET A 139 11.99 -11.48 4.02
C MET A 139 11.59 -12.14 5.35
N GLY A 140 12.19 -13.28 5.69
CA GLY A 140 11.95 -14.00 6.94
C GLY A 140 12.31 -13.18 8.19
N ILE A 141 13.45 -12.48 8.15
CA ILE A 141 13.88 -11.58 9.24
C ILE A 141 12.84 -10.46 9.45
N VAL A 142 12.42 -9.81 8.37
CA VAL A 142 11.44 -8.72 8.46
C VAL A 142 10.06 -9.23 8.88
N ALA A 143 9.64 -10.39 8.39
CA ALA A 143 8.39 -11.05 8.81
C ALA A 143 8.41 -11.38 10.31
N PHE A 144 9.53 -11.90 10.81
CA PHE A 144 9.74 -12.16 12.24
C PHE A 144 9.61 -10.87 13.05
N LEU A 145 10.22 -9.77 12.64
CA LEU A 145 10.10 -8.47 13.32
C LEU A 145 8.67 -7.96 13.32
N CYS A 146 7.93 -8.12 12.22
CA CYS A 146 6.52 -7.74 12.16
C CYS A 146 5.65 -8.49 13.18
N ILE A 147 5.93 -9.75 13.42
CA ILE A 147 5.21 -10.59 14.40
C ILE A 147 5.74 -10.31 15.82
N ALA A 148 7.04 -10.34 16.02
CA ALA A 148 7.66 -10.20 17.33
C ALA A 148 7.27 -8.87 18.01
N ILE A 149 7.34 -7.75 17.29
CA ILE A 149 6.94 -6.43 17.79
C ILE A 149 5.41 -6.37 17.96
N GLY A 150 4.66 -7.03 17.08
CA GLY A 150 3.21 -7.13 17.21
C GLY A 150 2.78 -7.85 18.48
N VAL A 151 3.40 -8.97 18.80
CA VAL A 151 3.10 -9.77 20.01
C VAL A 151 3.65 -9.10 21.27
N TYR A 152 4.84 -8.51 21.19
CA TYR A 152 5.52 -7.89 22.32
C TYR A 152 5.95 -6.45 22.00
N PRO A 153 5.04 -5.46 22.17
CA PRO A 153 5.29 -4.08 21.74
C PRO A 153 6.22 -3.27 22.65
N LYS A 154 6.54 -3.77 23.87
CA LYS A 154 7.36 -3.03 24.83
C LYS A 154 8.69 -2.48 24.26
N PRO A 155 9.48 -3.27 23.50
CA PRO A 155 10.73 -2.73 22.91
C PRO A 155 10.48 -1.57 21.94
N LEU A 156 9.37 -1.56 21.20
CA LEU A 156 8.99 -0.44 20.37
C LEU A 156 8.62 0.78 21.22
N TYR A 157 7.87 0.57 22.31
CA TYR A 157 7.42 1.67 23.18
C TYR A 157 8.58 2.40 23.87
N THR A 158 9.65 1.70 24.22
CA THR A 158 10.85 2.32 24.82
C THR A 158 11.61 3.24 23.85
N LEU A 159 11.38 3.12 22.55
CA LEU A 159 12.00 3.95 21.51
C LEU A 159 11.14 5.17 21.15
N LEU A 160 9.92 5.28 21.69
CA LEU A 160 9.01 6.38 21.38
C LEU A 160 9.39 7.65 22.13
N PRO A 161 9.04 8.84 21.58
CA PRO A 161 9.46 10.11 22.16
C PRO A 161 8.88 10.41 23.55
N TYR A 162 7.72 9.86 23.89
CA TYR A 162 7.07 10.05 25.19
C TYR A 162 6.83 8.73 25.88
N GLN A 163 6.82 8.74 27.21
CA GLN A 163 6.47 7.55 27.98
C GLN A 163 5.05 7.09 27.65
N LEU A 164 4.87 5.79 27.47
CA LEU A 164 3.63 5.22 27.01
C LEU A 164 3.20 4.07 27.89
N ASP A 165 2.08 4.25 28.59
CA ASP A 165 1.35 3.17 29.25
C ASP A 165 0.05 2.90 28.50
N TYR A 166 0.15 2.11 27.42
CA TYR A 166 -0.96 1.81 26.54
C TYR A 166 -0.99 0.33 26.19
N SER A 167 -2.15 -0.28 26.37
CA SER A 167 -2.41 -1.68 25.97
C SER A 167 -3.29 -1.71 24.72
N PRO A 168 -2.75 -2.11 23.56
CA PRO A 168 -3.55 -2.22 22.32
C PRO A 168 -4.49 -3.43 22.36
N TYR A 169 -4.18 -4.44 23.17
CA TYR A 169 -4.91 -5.72 23.23
C TYR A 169 -6.11 -5.66 24.19
N THR A 170 -7.01 -4.71 23.97
CA THR A 170 -8.30 -4.68 24.64
C THR A 170 -9.33 -5.44 23.81
N THR A 171 -10.33 -6.04 24.46
CA THR A 171 -11.41 -6.78 23.79
C THR A 171 -12.09 -5.92 22.72
N THR A 172 -12.36 -4.65 23.05
CA THR A 172 -12.99 -3.71 22.12
C THR A 172 -12.14 -3.48 20.86
N HIS A 173 -10.84 -3.21 21.00
CA HIS A 173 -9.96 -2.99 19.86
C HIS A 173 -9.83 -4.23 18.98
N ILE A 174 -9.68 -5.41 19.61
CA ILE A 174 -9.56 -6.67 18.86
C ILE A 174 -10.85 -6.96 18.08
N VAL A 175 -12.01 -6.87 18.72
CA VAL A 175 -13.30 -7.15 18.08
C VAL A 175 -13.57 -6.17 16.95
N THR A 176 -13.41 -4.87 17.20
CA THR A 176 -13.62 -3.84 16.17
C THR A 176 -12.70 -4.04 14.96
N GLN A 177 -11.42 -4.36 15.20
CA GLN A 177 -10.48 -4.58 14.11
C GLN A 177 -10.78 -5.86 13.32
N ILE A 178 -11.14 -6.96 14.01
CA ILE A 178 -11.54 -8.20 13.34
C ILE A 178 -12.81 -7.99 12.52
N GLN A 179 -13.81 -7.28 13.04
CA GLN A 179 -15.01 -6.91 12.28
C GLN A 179 -14.65 -6.13 11.01
N LEU A 180 -13.81 -5.11 11.11
CA LEU A 180 -13.35 -4.34 9.95
C LEU A 180 -12.66 -5.22 8.90
N LEU A 181 -11.80 -6.14 9.34
CA LEU A 181 -11.10 -7.10 8.48
C LEU A 181 -12.08 -8.05 7.78
N LEU A 182 -13.00 -8.65 8.53
CA LEU A 182 -13.97 -9.60 7.99
C LEU A 182 -14.93 -8.95 7.01
N PHE A 183 -15.49 -7.78 7.33
CA PHE A 183 -16.38 -7.07 6.41
C PHE A 183 -15.66 -6.59 5.15
N SER A 184 -14.40 -6.12 5.28
CA SER A 184 -13.59 -5.75 4.12
C SER A 184 -13.26 -6.96 3.24
N ALA A 185 -12.93 -8.11 3.84
CA ALA A 185 -12.66 -9.35 3.12
C ALA A 185 -13.93 -9.88 2.43
N LEU A 186 -15.07 -9.84 3.12
CA LEU A 186 -16.36 -10.23 2.56
C LEU A 186 -16.74 -9.36 1.36
N ALA A 187 -16.57 -8.02 1.49
CA ALA A 187 -16.83 -7.09 0.41
C ALA A 187 -15.95 -7.39 -0.81
N PHE A 188 -14.64 -7.62 -0.61
CA PHE A 188 -13.72 -8.00 -1.68
C PHE A 188 -14.16 -9.29 -2.37
N PHE A 189 -14.48 -10.33 -1.61
CA PHE A 189 -14.91 -11.62 -2.13
C PHE A 189 -16.23 -11.50 -2.94
N LEU A 190 -17.21 -10.75 -2.41
CA LEU A 190 -18.48 -10.53 -3.11
C LEU A 190 -18.27 -9.76 -4.42
N LEU A 191 -17.45 -8.69 -4.40
CA LEU A 191 -17.13 -7.91 -5.59
C LEU A 191 -16.46 -8.76 -6.68
N ILE A 192 -15.53 -9.64 -6.31
CA ILE A 192 -14.89 -10.57 -7.25
C ILE A 192 -15.92 -11.57 -7.79
N ARG A 193 -16.74 -12.18 -6.90
CA ARG A 193 -17.69 -13.21 -7.28
C ARG A 193 -18.81 -12.69 -8.16
N THR A 194 -19.29 -11.48 -7.93
CA THR A 194 -20.35 -10.83 -8.73
C THR A 194 -19.84 -10.25 -10.05
N GLY A 195 -18.52 -10.22 -10.27
CA GLY A 195 -17.92 -9.61 -11.46
C GLY A 195 -17.97 -8.08 -11.48
N ILE A 196 -18.40 -7.43 -10.40
CA ILE A 196 -18.40 -5.97 -10.26
C ILE A 196 -16.98 -5.45 -10.09
N TYR A 197 -16.08 -6.28 -9.52
CA TYR A 197 -14.68 -5.88 -9.37
C TYR A 197 -14.03 -5.68 -10.76
N PRO A 198 -13.40 -4.53 -11.03
CA PRO A 198 -12.82 -4.26 -12.33
C PRO A 198 -11.81 -5.33 -12.74
N ALA A 199 -11.98 -5.89 -13.95
CA ALA A 199 -11.01 -6.83 -14.48
C ALA A 199 -9.62 -6.20 -14.60
N MET A 200 -8.58 -6.98 -14.34
CA MET A 200 -7.19 -6.55 -14.55
C MET A 200 -6.90 -6.54 -16.06
N ILE A 201 -7.18 -5.41 -16.70
CA ILE A 201 -6.87 -5.19 -18.11
C ILE A 201 -5.48 -4.59 -18.29
N ARG A 202 -4.86 -4.86 -19.43
CA ARG A 202 -3.62 -4.18 -19.82
C ARG A 202 -3.94 -2.72 -20.13
N ALA A 203 -3.62 -1.84 -19.20
CA ALA A 203 -3.86 -0.42 -19.33
C ALA A 203 -2.64 0.37 -18.84
N THR A 204 -2.44 1.54 -19.43
CA THR A 204 -1.46 2.50 -18.92
C THR A 204 -2.20 3.47 -18.01
N ASN A 205 -1.81 3.52 -16.75
CA ASN A 205 -2.32 4.54 -15.84
C ASN A 205 -1.72 5.90 -16.24
N LEU A 206 -2.59 6.88 -16.45
CA LEU A 206 -2.17 8.25 -16.62
C LEU A 206 -1.80 8.80 -15.25
N ASP A 207 -0.52 9.10 -15.05
CA ASP A 207 -0.03 9.77 -13.87
C ASP A 207 0.03 11.28 -14.13
N PHE A 208 0.16 12.08 -13.06
CA PHE A 208 0.23 13.54 -13.14
C PHE A 208 1.38 14.04 -14.03
N ASP A 209 2.45 13.25 -14.14
CA ASP A 209 3.58 13.51 -15.01
C ASP A 209 3.23 13.54 -16.52
N TRP A 210 2.11 12.95 -16.93
CA TRP A 210 1.60 12.98 -18.30
C TRP A 210 1.40 14.44 -18.78
N ILE A 211 0.97 15.33 -17.87
CA ILE A 211 0.71 16.74 -18.18
C ILE A 211 1.99 17.39 -18.70
N TYR A 212 3.09 17.28 -18.00
CA TYR A 212 4.35 17.93 -18.42
C TYR A 212 5.20 17.09 -19.38
N ARG A 213 4.99 15.77 -19.47
CA ARG A 213 5.69 14.91 -20.43
C ARG A 213 5.04 14.87 -21.81
N ARG A 214 3.71 15.05 -21.90
CA ARG A 214 2.97 14.93 -23.16
C ARG A 214 2.19 16.19 -23.50
N LEU A 215 1.33 16.67 -22.60
CA LEU A 215 0.46 17.81 -22.90
C LEU A 215 1.28 19.09 -23.09
N LEU A 216 2.18 19.42 -22.17
CA LEU A 216 2.97 20.64 -22.24
C LEU A 216 3.86 20.72 -23.50
N PRO A 217 4.60 19.68 -23.92
CA PRO A 217 5.34 19.70 -25.18
C PRO A 217 4.44 19.90 -26.42
N MET A 218 3.23 19.32 -26.43
CA MET A 218 2.27 19.53 -27.52
C MET A 218 1.80 20.99 -27.59
N LEU A 219 1.50 21.61 -26.46
CA LEU A 219 1.11 23.02 -26.36
C LEU A 219 2.25 23.94 -26.84
N ILE A 220 3.48 23.68 -26.36
CA ILE A 220 4.67 24.46 -26.79
C ILE A 220 4.91 24.31 -28.31
N ALA A 221 4.77 23.10 -28.85
CA ALA A 221 4.93 22.87 -30.28
C ALA A 221 3.85 23.61 -31.09
N GLY A 222 2.61 23.63 -30.63
CA GLY A 222 1.51 24.41 -31.22
C GLY A 222 1.77 25.88 -31.16
N PHE A 223 2.19 26.43 -30.04
CA PHE A 223 2.54 27.83 -29.86
C PHE A 223 3.71 28.24 -30.77
N ARG A 224 4.77 27.43 -30.85
CA ARG A 224 5.90 27.68 -31.76
C ARG A 224 5.46 27.77 -33.22
N LYS A 225 4.54 26.89 -33.66
CA LYS A 225 3.99 26.96 -35.03
C LYS A 225 3.25 28.26 -35.26
N LEU A 226 2.44 28.69 -34.29
CA LEU A 226 1.71 29.96 -34.39
C LEU A 226 2.65 31.17 -34.47
N VAL A 227 3.66 31.23 -33.59
CA VAL A 227 4.67 32.28 -33.59
C VAL A 227 5.44 32.32 -34.93
N THR A 228 5.84 31.16 -35.46
CA THR A 228 6.52 31.06 -36.75
C THR A 228 5.63 31.53 -37.92
N LEU A 229 4.33 31.23 -37.86
CA LEU A 229 3.37 31.72 -38.87
C LEU A 229 3.24 33.24 -38.84
N ILE A 230 3.08 33.82 -37.64
CA ILE A 230 2.98 35.26 -37.43
C ILE A 230 4.28 35.95 -37.93
N ASP A 231 5.45 35.43 -37.57
CA ASP A 231 6.75 35.97 -38.03
C ASP A 231 6.88 35.96 -39.55
N ARG A 232 6.44 34.87 -40.19
CA ARG A 232 6.40 34.82 -41.69
C ARG A 232 5.48 35.88 -42.26
N LEU A 233 4.26 35.99 -41.77
CA LEU A 233 3.29 36.98 -42.27
C LEU A 233 3.80 38.40 -42.10
N ILE A 234 4.43 38.75 -41.00
CA ILE A 234 5.04 40.04 -40.74
C ILE A 234 6.20 40.28 -41.73
N ARG A 235 7.09 39.32 -41.91
CA ARG A 235 8.23 39.41 -42.81
C ARG A 235 7.79 39.61 -44.27
N ASP A 236 6.81 38.80 -44.71
CA ASP A 236 6.27 38.89 -46.06
C ASP A 236 5.61 40.25 -46.31
N ALA A 237 4.90 40.80 -45.32
CA ALA A 237 4.32 42.16 -45.40
C ALA A 237 5.38 43.27 -45.48
N PHE A 238 6.51 43.12 -44.75
CA PHE A 238 7.60 44.09 -44.78
C PHE A 238 8.47 44.00 -46.05
N LEU A 239 8.62 42.82 -46.64
CA LEU A 239 9.43 42.61 -47.83
C LEU A 239 8.68 42.85 -49.15
N SER A 240 7.34 42.95 -49.08
CA SER A 240 6.48 43.26 -50.23
C SER A 240 6.11 44.72 -50.35
N SER A 241 6.56 45.55 -49.41
CA SER A 241 6.44 47.01 -49.43
C SER A 241 7.75 47.67 -49.84
#